data_73522d4d8c2b164526e3f35184cec415
#
_entry.id   73522d4d8c2b164526e3f35184cec415
#
_cell.length_a   1.000
_cell.length_b   1.000
_cell.length_c   1.000
_cell.angle_alpha   90.00
_cell.angle_beta   90.00
_cell.angle_gamma   90.00
#
_symmetry.space_group_name_H-M   'P 1'
#
loop_
_entity.id
_entity.type
_entity.pdbx_description
1 polymer ?
#
loop_
_entity_poly.entity_id
_entity_poly.type
_entity_poly.pdbx_seq_one_letter_code
_entity_poly.pdbx_strand_id
1 'polypeptide(L)'
;FMGFFIVRSEYRGQGLGDALWHARRARLLARLRPGASIGMDGVFDMQHYYAKGGFVFSHRDLRFRAQIAKRPDTPSAAVGNVVPLTDIPFDDVLAYDRTCFPAPRADFLKAWIAQPDALALGYRRDGRLGGYGVVRRCGEGCKVGPLFADDAEAAEALYGGLAGFAAGGPLFLDVPENNPAAMALARRHGMVEVFGCARMYLGPAPAIAHERVFGVTTFELG
;
A
#
# COMPACT_ATOMS: atom_id res chain seq x y z
N PHE A 1 -9.93 -7.64 5.00
CA PHE A 1 -8.85 -7.01 5.76
C PHE A 1 -9.41 -6.36 7.02
N MET A 2 -8.67 -6.41 8.14
CA MET A 2 -9.10 -5.86 9.42
C MET A 2 -8.26 -4.63 9.78
N GLY A 3 -8.61 -3.49 9.22
CA GLY A 3 -7.99 -2.19 9.48
C GLY A 3 -8.74 -1.33 10.51
N PHE A 4 -8.17 -0.20 10.91
CA PHE A 4 -8.78 0.81 11.79
C PHE A 4 -9.30 0.25 13.14
N PHE A 5 -8.44 -0.42 13.88
CA PHE A 5 -8.76 -0.84 15.23
C PHE A 5 -8.22 0.18 16.23
N ILE A 6 -9.07 1.13 16.63
CA ILE A 6 -8.69 2.26 17.49
C ILE A 6 -9.69 2.38 18.64
N VAL A 7 -9.17 2.48 19.87
CA VAL A 7 -9.96 2.83 21.07
C VAL A 7 -9.45 4.17 21.58
N ARG A 8 -10.34 5.14 21.71
CA ARG A 8 -10.02 6.45 22.25
C ARG A 8 -9.47 6.32 23.67
N SER A 9 -8.53 7.20 24.04
CA SER A 9 -7.76 7.10 25.30
C SER A 9 -8.64 6.98 26.53
N GLU A 10 -9.73 7.73 26.59
CA GLU A 10 -10.67 7.76 27.72
C GLU A 10 -11.47 6.45 27.92
N TYR A 11 -11.48 5.58 26.89
CA TYR A 11 -12.16 4.27 26.92
C TYR A 11 -11.20 3.08 27.04
N ARG A 12 -9.90 3.34 27.16
CA ARG A 12 -8.90 2.27 27.32
C ARG A 12 -8.91 1.72 28.75
N GLY A 13 -8.42 0.49 28.93
CA GLY A 13 -8.36 -0.17 30.23
C GLY A 13 -9.70 -0.67 30.78
N GLN A 14 -10.82 -0.52 30.04
CA GLN A 14 -12.18 -0.88 30.45
C GLN A 14 -12.71 -2.14 29.75
N GLY A 15 -11.86 -2.91 29.07
CA GLY A 15 -12.26 -4.09 28.29
C GLY A 15 -12.96 -3.82 26.96
N LEU A 16 -13.28 -2.55 26.64
CA LEU A 16 -14.03 -2.19 25.44
C LEU A 16 -13.25 -2.51 24.14
N GLY A 17 -11.92 -2.38 24.17
CA GLY A 17 -11.07 -2.78 23.04
C GLY A 17 -11.17 -4.27 22.77
N ASP A 18 -11.12 -5.09 23.81
CA ASP A 18 -11.22 -6.54 23.70
C ASP A 18 -12.60 -6.97 23.18
N ALA A 19 -13.67 -6.40 23.71
CA ALA A 19 -15.03 -6.64 23.23
C ALA A 19 -15.19 -6.27 21.75
N LEU A 20 -14.67 -5.11 21.33
CA LEU A 20 -14.69 -4.66 19.92
C LEU A 20 -13.87 -5.59 19.03
N TRP A 21 -12.69 -6.03 19.49
CA TRP A 21 -11.85 -6.99 18.78
C TRP A 21 -12.59 -8.30 18.47
N HIS A 22 -13.17 -8.90 19.50
CA HIS A 22 -13.90 -10.16 19.35
C HIS A 22 -15.14 -10.01 18.45
N ALA A 23 -15.92 -8.94 18.60
CA ALA A 23 -17.10 -8.67 17.78
C ALA A 23 -16.71 -8.49 16.29
N ARG A 24 -15.65 -7.72 15.99
CA ARG A 24 -15.18 -7.51 14.63
C ARG A 24 -14.65 -8.81 14.00
N ARG A 25 -13.85 -9.57 14.75
CA ARG A 25 -13.32 -10.85 14.31
C ARG A 25 -14.45 -11.84 13.99
N ALA A 26 -15.42 -11.98 14.88
CA ALA A 26 -16.58 -12.85 14.68
C ALA A 26 -17.39 -12.44 13.43
N ARG A 27 -17.64 -11.12 13.27
CA ARG A 27 -18.36 -10.60 12.09
C ARG A 27 -17.62 -10.85 10.77
N LEU A 28 -16.29 -10.73 10.76
CA LEU A 28 -15.50 -11.04 9.57
C LEU A 28 -15.54 -12.53 9.25
N LEU A 29 -15.30 -13.39 10.24
CA LEU A 29 -15.33 -14.85 10.07
C LEU A 29 -16.68 -15.35 9.53
N ALA A 30 -17.79 -14.80 10.02
CA ALA A 30 -19.14 -15.15 9.57
C ALA A 30 -19.42 -14.77 8.09
N ARG A 31 -18.57 -13.92 7.48
CA ARG A 31 -18.72 -13.45 6.09
C ARG A 31 -17.72 -14.07 5.13
N LEU A 32 -16.72 -14.76 5.64
CA LEU A 32 -15.68 -15.36 4.82
C LEU A 32 -16.18 -16.64 4.14
N ARG A 33 -15.73 -16.84 2.92
CA ARG A 33 -15.85 -18.13 2.26
C ARG A 33 -14.89 -19.14 2.92
N PRO A 34 -15.18 -20.43 2.89
CA PRO A 34 -14.24 -21.45 3.35
C PRO A 34 -12.85 -21.27 2.71
N GLY A 35 -11.79 -21.34 3.51
CA GLY A 35 -10.42 -21.19 3.06
C GLY A 35 -9.94 -19.75 2.87
N ALA A 36 -10.80 -18.73 3.01
CA ALA A 36 -10.38 -17.34 2.96
C ALA A 36 -9.71 -16.91 4.28
N SER A 37 -8.78 -15.97 4.17
CA SER A 37 -8.03 -15.41 5.31
C SER A 37 -8.47 -13.99 5.65
N ILE A 38 -8.15 -13.56 6.87
CA ILE A 38 -8.22 -12.15 7.29
C ILE A 38 -6.79 -11.63 7.40
N GLY A 39 -6.42 -10.63 6.60
CA GLY A 39 -5.17 -9.89 6.76
C GLY A 39 -5.34 -8.69 7.69
N MET A 40 -4.24 -8.27 8.30
CA MET A 40 -4.14 -7.02 9.05
C MET A 40 -2.72 -6.50 9.09
N ASP A 41 -2.58 -5.18 9.28
CA ASP A 41 -1.32 -4.53 9.62
C ASP A 41 -1.43 -4.02 11.06
N GLY A 42 -0.83 -4.76 11.98
CA GLY A 42 -0.85 -4.45 13.40
C GLY A 42 0.42 -3.74 13.84
N VAL A 43 0.29 -2.75 14.74
CA VAL A 43 1.47 -2.12 15.36
C VAL A 43 2.30 -3.17 16.11
N PHE A 44 3.62 -3.04 16.11
CA PHE A 44 4.53 -4.06 16.66
C PHE A 44 4.25 -4.42 18.11
N ASP A 45 3.94 -3.43 18.94
CA ASP A 45 3.64 -3.63 20.37
C ASP A 45 2.43 -4.54 20.62
N MET A 46 1.51 -4.63 19.68
CA MET A 46 0.30 -5.45 19.78
C MET A 46 0.41 -6.80 19.07
N GLN A 47 1.53 -7.11 18.44
CA GLN A 47 1.71 -8.32 17.64
C GLN A 47 1.41 -9.60 18.45
N HIS A 48 1.88 -9.67 19.69
CA HIS A 48 1.61 -10.82 20.58
C HIS A 48 0.13 -10.96 20.96
N TYR A 49 -0.61 -9.85 21.07
CA TYR A 49 -2.05 -9.86 21.29
C TYR A 49 -2.81 -10.44 20.09
N TYR A 50 -2.44 -9.99 18.90
CA TYR A 50 -3.04 -10.52 17.67
C TYR A 50 -2.72 -12.00 17.43
N ALA A 51 -1.51 -12.43 17.80
CA ALA A 51 -1.12 -13.84 17.75
C ALA A 51 -2.01 -14.72 18.65
N LYS A 52 -2.41 -14.26 19.85
CA LYS A 52 -3.39 -14.96 20.70
C LYS A 52 -4.76 -15.09 20.02
N GLY A 53 -5.11 -14.16 19.14
CA GLY A 53 -6.32 -14.23 18.30
C GLY A 53 -6.20 -15.18 17.10
N GLY A 54 -5.08 -15.88 16.94
CA GLY A 54 -4.82 -16.84 15.86
C GLY A 54 -4.17 -16.23 14.63
N PHE A 55 -3.75 -14.96 14.68
CA PHE A 55 -3.03 -14.33 13.57
C PHE A 55 -1.57 -14.76 13.57
N VAL A 56 -1.05 -15.12 12.40
CA VAL A 56 0.33 -15.53 12.18
C VAL A 56 1.06 -14.40 11.47
N PHE A 57 2.26 -14.07 11.97
CA PHE A 57 3.14 -13.08 11.36
C PHE A 57 3.60 -13.52 9.96
N SER A 58 3.62 -12.61 9.02
CA SER A 58 4.11 -12.81 7.65
C SER A 58 5.38 -12.00 7.40
N HIS A 59 5.30 -10.68 7.43
CA HIS A 59 6.41 -9.76 7.20
C HIS A 59 6.08 -8.39 7.82
N ARG A 60 7.03 -7.47 7.77
CA ARG A 60 6.79 -6.08 8.16
C ARG A 60 6.49 -5.23 6.92
N ASP A 61 5.55 -4.31 7.08
CA ASP A 61 5.35 -3.19 6.16
C ASP A 61 5.88 -1.93 6.84
N LEU A 62 6.89 -1.30 6.23
CA LEU A 62 7.66 -0.20 6.81
C LEU A 62 7.34 1.11 6.10
N ARG A 63 6.95 2.14 6.85
CA ARG A 63 6.72 3.48 6.31
C ARG A 63 8.01 4.24 6.20
N PHE A 64 8.36 4.60 5.00
CA PHE A 64 9.48 5.47 4.68
C PHE A 64 9.01 6.88 4.35
N ARG A 65 9.85 7.88 4.66
CA ARG A 65 9.63 9.31 4.41
C ARG A 65 10.84 9.91 3.71
N ALA A 66 10.60 10.69 2.67
CA ALA A 66 11.59 11.58 2.08
C ALA A 66 11.05 13.02 2.04
N GLN A 67 11.96 14.00 2.03
CA GLN A 67 11.63 15.39 1.71
C GLN A 67 11.88 15.60 0.22
N ILE A 68 10.84 15.88 -0.54
CA ILE A 68 10.96 16.15 -1.97
C ILE A 68 11.34 17.62 -2.16
N ALA A 69 12.43 17.87 -2.88
CA ALA A 69 12.85 19.22 -3.20
C ALA A 69 11.77 19.95 -4.02
N LYS A 70 11.71 21.28 -3.90
CA LYS A 70 10.92 22.08 -4.82
C LYS A 70 11.41 21.80 -6.24
N ARG A 71 10.49 21.45 -7.12
CA ARG A 71 10.80 21.17 -8.51
C ARG A 71 11.43 22.42 -9.14
N PRO A 72 12.58 22.32 -9.82
CA PRO A 72 13.01 23.38 -10.76
C PRO A 72 11.89 23.57 -11.78
N ASP A 73 11.67 24.79 -12.27
CA ASP A 73 10.63 25.12 -13.26
C ASP A 73 10.79 24.40 -14.63
N THR A 74 11.77 23.52 -14.75
CA THR A 74 12.00 22.68 -15.94
C THR A 74 11.14 21.43 -15.83
N PRO A 75 10.24 21.15 -16.80
CA PRO A 75 9.50 19.89 -16.84
C PRO A 75 10.51 18.73 -16.86
N SER A 76 10.45 17.83 -15.89
CA SER A 76 11.09 16.53 -16.03
C SER A 76 10.49 15.89 -17.27
N ALA A 77 11.31 15.61 -18.29
CA ALA A 77 10.86 14.87 -19.45
C ALA A 77 10.09 13.64 -18.93
N ALA A 78 8.86 13.47 -19.43
CA ALA A 78 8.12 12.24 -19.19
C ALA A 78 9.07 11.10 -19.55
N VAL A 79 9.41 10.26 -18.59
CA VAL A 79 10.18 9.05 -18.87
C VAL A 79 9.29 8.25 -19.81
N GLY A 80 9.69 8.04 -21.07
CA GLY A 80 8.86 7.72 -22.23
C GLY A 80 7.88 6.55 -22.13
N ASN A 81 7.88 5.83 -21.00
CA ASN A 81 6.98 4.70 -20.72
C ASN A 81 5.96 5.01 -19.61
N VAL A 82 6.04 6.16 -18.94
CA VAL A 82 5.11 6.57 -17.89
C VAL A 82 4.00 7.43 -18.47
N VAL A 83 2.75 6.99 -18.30
CA VAL A 83 1.56 7.64 -18.84
C VAL A 83 0.51 7.86 -17.74
N PRO A 84 -0.40 8.83 -17.89
CA PRO A 84 -1.57 8.91 -17.02
C PRO A 84 -2.31 7.56 -17.01
N LEU A 85 -2.77 7.11 -15.84
CA LEU A 85 -3.47 5.84 -15.74
C LEU A 85 -4.82 5.84 -16.47
N THR A 86 -5.38 7.03 -16.70
CA THR A 86 -6.58 7.25 -17.54
C THR A 86 -6.40 6.84 -19.00
N ASP A 87 -5.16 6.78 -19.50
CA ASP A 87 -4.84 6.39 -20.87
C ASP A 87 -4.71 4.87 -21.03
N ILE A 88 -4.98 4.12 -19.96
CA ILE A 88 -4.93 2.66 -19.89
C ILE A 88 -6.35 2.13 -19.66
N PRO A 89 -6.81 1.12 -20.43
CA PRO A 89 -8.10 0.49 -20.17
C PRO A 89 -8.20 0.00 -18.73
N PHE A 90 -9.32 0.31 -18.06
CA PHE A 90 -9.48 -0.05 -16.65
C PHE A 90 -9.38 -1.55 -16.40
N ASP A 91 -9.83 -2.37 -17.36
CA ASP A 91 -9.73 -3.83 -17.24
C ASP A 91 -8.29 -4.33 -17.21
N ASP A 92 -7.35 -3.66 -17.89
CA ASP A 92 -5.92 -3.96 -17.83
C ASP A 92 -5.35 -3.59 -16.46
N VAL A 93 -5.77 -2.44 -15.90
CA VAL A 93 -5.37 -2.02 -14.54
C VAL A 93 -5.90 -3.02 -13.51
N LEU A 94 -7.15 -3.43 -13.63
CA LEU A 94 -7.79 -4.40 -12.73
C LEU A 94 -7.12 -5.78 -12.82
N ALA A 95 -6.79 -6.23 -14.04
CA ALA A 95 -6.08 -7.49 -14.24
C ALA A 95 -4.69 -7.46 -13.61
N TYR A 96 -3.98 -6.33 -13.75
CA TYR A 96 -2.67 -6.14 -13.13
C TYR A 96 -2.77 -6.11 -11.58
N ASP A 97 -3.71 -5.33 -11.04
CA ASP A 97 -3.96 -5.24 -9.60
C ASP A 97 -4.18 -6.62 -8.96
N ARG A 98 -4.88 -7.52 -9.63
CA ARG A 98 -5.14 -8.88 -9.17
C ARG A 98 -3.89 -9.73 -8.99
N THR A 99 -2.79 -9.40 -9.62
CA THR A 99 -1.50 -10.10 -9.40
C THR A 99 -0.83 -9.68 -8.09
N CYS A 100 -1.12 -8.45 -7.62
CA CYS A 100 -0.49 -7.84 -6.44
C CYS A 100 -1.43 -7.78 -5.22
N PHE A 101 -2.75 -7.92 -5.43
CA PHE A 101 -3.75 -7.87 -4.37
C PHE A 101 -4.66 -9.12 -4.41
N PRO A 102 -4.91 -9.79 -3.26
CA PRO A 102 -5.47 -11.15 -3.25
C PRO A 102 -6.98 -11.24 -3.54
N ALA A 103 -7.70 -10.12 -3.56
CA ALA A 103 -9.15 -10.09 -3.72
C ALA A 103 -9.62 -9.16 -4.85
N PRO A 104 -10.75 -9.46 -5.53
CA PRO A 104 -11.36 -8.51 -6.47
C PRO A 104 -11.75 -7.24 -5.73
N ARG A 105 -11.35 -6.06 -6.26
CA ARG A 105 -11.65 -4.76 -5.65
C ARG A 105 -11.94 -3.66 -6.70
N ALA A 106 -12.67 -4.02 -7.75
CA ALA A 106 -12.92 -3.13 -8.89
C ALA A 106 -13.51 -1.77 -8.48
N ASP A 107 -14.55 -1.76 -7.65
CA ASP A 107 -15.21 -0.51 -7.23
C ASP A 107 -14.28 0.36 -6.36
N PHE A 108 -13.53 -0.30 -5.46
CA PHE A 108 -12.50 0.38 -4.69
C PHE A 108 -11.43 0.98 -5.61
N LEU A 109 -10.90 0.19 -6.55
CA LEU A 109 -9.84 0.62 -7.44
C LEU A 109 -10.28 1.79 -8.34
N LYS A 110 -11.49 1.76 -8.88
CA LYS A 110 -12.07 2.90 -9.63
C LYS A 110 -12.08 4.18 -8.80
N ALA A 111 -12.59 4.10 -7.57
CA ALA A 111 -12.62 5.25 -6.68
C ALA A 111 -11.21 5.71 -6.27
N TRP A 112 -10.30 4.76 -6.04
CA TRP A 112 -8.94 5.05 -5.59
C TRP A 112 -8.10 5.79 -6.62
N ILE A 113 -8.16 5.37 -7.89
CA ILE A 113 -7.40 6.01 -8.98
C ILE A 113 -8.00 7.33 -9.44
N ALA A 114 -9.28 7.58 -9.16
CA ALA A 114 -10.01 8.78 -9.56
C ALA A 114 -10.26 9.78 -8.41
N GLN A 115 -9.65 9.52 -7.22
CA GLN A 115 -9.86 10.40 -6.07
C GLN A 115 -9.30 11.82 -6.31
N PRO A 116 -9.92 12.88 -5.75
CA PRO A 116 -9.42 14.23 -5.84
C PRO A 116 -8.05 14.34 -5.15
N ASP A 117 -7.25 15.35 -5.52
CA ASP A 117 -5.93 15.61 -4.96
C ASP A 117 -4.98 14.40 -5.01
N ALA A 118 -5.05 13.64 -6.11
CA ALA A 118 -4.20 12.50 -6.39
C ALA A 118 -3.70 12.51 -7.84
N LEU A 119 -2.65 11.74 -8.09
CA LEU A 119 -2.12 11.43 -9.41
C LEU A 119 -1.94 9.92 -9.53
N ALA A 120 -2.55 9.32 -10.56
CA ALA A 120 -2.39 7.92 -10.90
C ALA A 120 -1.61 7.77 -12.20
N LEU A 121 -0.54 6.99 -12.19
CA LEU A 121 0.34 6.74 -13.34
C LEU A 121 0.46 5.26 -13.62
N GLY A 122 0.58 4.91 -14.89
CA GLY A 122 0.92 3.58 -15.38
C GLY A 122 2.27 3.56 -16.09
N TYR A 123 2.98 2.45 -16.02
CA TYR A 123 4.18 2.19 -16.80
C TYR A 123 3.84 1.19 -17.90
N ARG A 124 4.12 1.55 -19.15
CA ARG A 124 3.89 0.70 -20.32
C ARG A 124 5.21 0.17 -20.86
N ARG A 125 5.23 -1.13 -21.16
CA ARG A 125 6.34 -1.79 -21.87
C ARG A 125 5.76 -2.70 -22.93
N ASP A 126 6.21 -2.54 -24.16
CA ASP A 126 5.76 -3.33 -25.32
C ASP A 126 4.23 -3.38 -25.48
N GLY A 127 3.58 -2.24 -25.27
CA GLY A 127 2.12 -2.10 -25.38
C GLY A 127 1.33 -2.64 -24.19
N ARG A 128 1.97 -3.22 -23.18
CA ARG A 128 1.34 -3.79 -21.97
C ARG A 128 1.57 -2.93 -20.74
N LEU A 129 0.70 -3.06 -19.75
CA LEU A 129 0.89 -2.48 -18.44
C LEU A 129 1.93 -3.29 -17.67
N GLY A 130 3.06 -2.69 -17.34
CA GLY A 130 4.15 -3.27 -16.54
C GLY A 130 4.22 -2.72 -15.12
N GLY A 131 3.23 -1.92 -14.71
CA GLY A 131 3.12 -1.39 -13.36
C GLY A 131 2.21 -0.16 -13.29
N TYR A 132 1.72 0.15 -12.09
CA TYR A 132 1.01 1.39 -11.82
C TYR A 132 1.23 1.85 -10.38
N GLY A 133 1.02 3.14 -10.16
CA GLY A 133 1.07 3.72 -8.82
C GLY A 133 0.15 4.91 -8.68
N VAL A 134 -0.20 5.21 -7.44
CA VAL A 134 -1.04 6.36 -7.07
C VAL A 134 -0.34 7.15 -5.97
N VAL A 135 -0.22 8.46 -6.15
CA VAL A 135 0.15 9.39 -5.08
C VAL A 135 -1.06 10.25 -4.74
N ARG A 136 -1.27 10.53 -3.47
CA ARG A 136 -2.36 11.35 -2.98
C ARG A 136 -1.91 12.28 -1.86
N ARG A 137 -2.62 13.40 -1.67
CA ARG A 137 -2.44 14.27 -0.51
C ARG A 137 -2.91 13.57 0.76
N CYS A 138 -2.23 13.88 1.85
CA CYS A 138 -2.56 13.41 3.20
C CYS A 138 -2.63 14.62 4.15
N GLY A 139 -2.95 14.37 5.42
CA GLY A 139 -2.90 15.41 6.45
C GLY A 139 -1.52 16.04 6.60
N GLU A 140 -0.46 15.27 6.36
CA GLU A 140 0.93 15.74 6.22
C GLU A 140 1.49 15.22 4.90
N GLY A 141 1.82 16.13 3.97
CA GLY A 141 2.46 15.82 2.70
C GLY A 141 1.65 14.92 1.77
N CYS A 142 2.34 14.03 1.08
CA CYS A 142 1.77 13.11 0.12
C CYS A 142 2.19 11.68 0.42
N LYS A 143 1.37 10.70 -0.02
CA LYS A 143 1.67 9.28 0.14
C LYS A 143 1.50 8.55 -1.19
N VAL A 144 2.51 7.78 -1.56
CA VAL A 144 2.42 6.81 -2.65
C VAL A 144 1.82 5.51 -2.11
N GLY A 145 0.79 5.02 -2.76
CA GLY A 145 0.15 3.74 -2.47
C GLY A 145 -1.11 3.50 -3.33
N PRO A 146 -1.15 2.39 -4.09
CA PRO A 146 -0.09 1.41 -4.26
C PRO A 146 1.05 1.89 -5.15
N LEU A 147 2.18 1.17 -5.11
CA LEU A 147 3.23 1.18 -6.12
C LEU A 147 3.51 -0.27 -6.51
N PHE A 148 2.92 -0.69 -7.62
CA PHE A 148 3.06 -2.05 -8.15
C PHE A 148 3.82 -1.98 -9.48
N ALA A 149 4.82 -2.84 -9.65
CA ALA A 149 5.67 -2.85 -10.84
C ALA A 149 6.25 -4.24 -11.10
N ASP A 150 6.43 -4.59 -12.36
CA ASP A 150 7.02 -5.87 -12.76
C ASP A 150 8.47 -6.01 -12.30
N ASP A 151 9.19 -4.88 -12.22
CA ASP A 151 10.59 -4.84 -11.87
C ASP A 151 11.02 -3.46 -11.30
N ALA A 152 12.29 -3.37 -10.89
CA ALA A 152 12.87 -2.17 -10.29
C ALA A 152 12.93 -0.97 -11.27
N GLU A 153 13.04 -1.20 -12.59
CA GLU A 153 13.06 -0.13 -13.59
C GLU A 153 11.69 0.54 -13.68
N ALA A 154 10.62 -0.26 -13.80
CA ALA A 154 9.26 0.23 -13.83
C ALA A 154 8.89 0.95 -12.52
N ALA A 155 9.30 0.40 -11.37
CA ALA A 155 9.08 1.01 -10.07
C ALA A 155 9.79 2.36 -9.92
N GLU A 156 11.03 2.47 -10.38
CA GLU A 156 11.83 3.71 -10.37
C GLU A 156 11.17 4.79 -11.24
N ALA A 157 10.76 4.42 -12.46
CA ALA A 157 10.10 5.34 -13.38
C ALA A 157 8.77 5.86 -12.82
N LEU A 158 7.94 4.97 -12.25
CA LEU A 158 6.69 5.34 -11.60
C LEU A 158 6.92 6.22 -10.37
N TYR A 159 7.86 5.84 -9.49
CA TYR A 159 8.18 6.61 -8.30
C TYR A 159 8.63 8.03 -8.68
N GLY A 160 9.52 8.18 -9.66
CA GLY A 160 10.01 9.47 -10.15
C GLY A 160 8.88 10.38 -10.66
N GLY A 161 7.93 9.82 -11.43
CA GLY A 161 6.74 10.53 -11.91
C GLY A 161 5.81 10.95 -10.75
N LEU A 162 5.56 10.06 -9.81
CA LEU A 162 4.69 10.32 -8.65
C LEU A 162 5.29 11.29 -7.63
N ALA A 163 6.61 11.22 -7.40
CA ALA A 163 7.30 12.07 -6.44
C ALA A 163 7.18 13.56 -6.77
N GLY A 164 7.11 13.91 -8.06
CA GLY A 164 6.88 15.29 -8.50
C GLY A 164 5.59 15.92 -7.96
N PHE A 165 4.59 15.13 -7.63
CA PHE A 165 3.33 15.60 -7.04
C PHE A 165 3.51 16.14 -5.61
N ALA A 166 4.52 15.66 -4.87
CA ALA A 166 4.86 16.08 -3.53
C ALA A 166 5.89 17.22 -3.48
N ALA A 167 6.20 17.88 -4.59
CA ALA A 167 7.26 18.89 -4.70
C ALA A 167 7.18 19.95 -3.57
N GLY A 168 8.27 20.10 -2.83
CA GLY A 168 8.39 21.00 -1.70
C GLY A 168 7.91 20.44 -0.36
N GLY A 169 7.41 19.18 -0.32
CA GLY A 169 6.85 18.58 0.88
C GLY A 169 7.34 17.15 1.16
N PRO A 170 6.88 16.54 2.26
CA PRO A 170 7.19 15.16 2.57
C PRO A 170 6.40 14.19 1.68
N LEU A 171 7.09 13.12 1.28
CA LEU A 171 6.52 11.99 0.56
C LEU A 171 6.71 10.72 1.39
N PHE A 172 5.62 9.97 1.54
CA PHE A 172 5.60 8.70 2.26
C PHE A 172 5.39 7.53 1.29
N LEU A 173 6.03 6.39 1.61
CA LEU A 173 5.87 5.12 0.94
C LEU A 173 5.86 4.00 1.98
N ASP A 174 4.86 3.12 1.94
CA ASP A 174 4.76 1.95 2.81
C ASP A 174 5.31 0.72 2.08
N VAL A 175 6.51 0.27 2.47
CA VAL A 175 7.31 -0.73 1.75
C VAL A 175 7.24 -2.08 2.47
N PRO A 176 6.86 -3.18 1.79
CA PRO A 176 6.96 -4.51 2.37
C PRO A 176 8.43 -4.95 2.44
N GLU A 177 8.91 -5.34 3.64
CA GLU A 177 10.32 -5.71 3.85
C GLU A 177 10.74 -6.97 3.08
N ASN A 178 9.79 -7.82 2.74
CA ASN A 178 10.01 -9.04 1.97
C ASN A 178 10.19 -8.82 0.46
N ASN A 179 10.17 -7.56 -0.01
CA ASN A 179 10.61 -7.17 -1.35
C ASN A 179 11.96 -6.39 -1.27
N PRO A 180 13.12 -7.05 -1.49
CA PRO A 180 14.43 -6.38 -1.42
C PRO A 180 14.60 -5.25 -2.44
N ALA A 181 13.97 -5.34 -3.61
CA ALA A 181 14.03 -4.29 -4.64
C ALA A 181 13.27 -3.04 -4.19
N ALA A 182 12.14 -3.19 -3.51
CA ALA A 182 11.39 -2.09 -2.92
C ALA A 182 12.17 -1.38 -1.80
N MET A 183 12.81 -2.16 -0.92
CA MET A 183 13.70 -1.64 0.11
C MET A 183 14.90 -0.89 -0.49
N ALA A 184 15.45 -1.39 -1.60
CA ALA A 184 16.53 -0.72 -2.33
C ALA A 184 16.06 0.60 -2.97
N LEU A 185 14.85 0.64 -3.52
CA LEU A 185 14.25 1.88 -4.06
C LEU A 185 14.16 2.95 -2.97
N ALA A 186 13.59 2.63 -1.80
CA ALA A 186 13.48 3.57 -0.70
C ALA A 186 14.87 4.13 -0.28
N ARG A 187 15.88 3.25 -0.17
CA ARG A 187 17.26 3.66 0.18
C ARG A 187 17.89 4.56 -0.90
N ARG A 188 17.74 4.24 -2.19
CA ARG A 188 18.28 5.06 -3.29
C ARG A 188 17.73 6.48 -3.29
N HIS A 189 16.47 6.65 -2.88
CA HIS A 189 15.83 7.96 -2.75
C HIS A 189 16.05 8.64 -1.38
N GLY A 190 16.98 8.14 -0.56
CA GLY A 190 17.31 8.71 0.74
C GLY A 190 16.15 8.75 1.72
N MET A 191 15.17 7.88 1.54
CA MET A 191 14.04 7.78 2.44
C MET A 191 14.45 7.18 3.78
N VAL A 192 13.90 7.70 4.87
CA VAL A 192 14.13 7.20 6.24
C VAL A 192 12.87 6.51 6.76
N GLU A 193 13.05 5.40 7.48
CA GLU A 193 11.96 4.70 8.15
C GLU A 193 11.42 5.56 9.30
N VAL A 194 10.10 5.73 9.38
CA VAL A 194 9.43 6.56 10.38
C VAL A 194 8.32 5.82 11.14
N PHE A 195 7.86 4.68 10.63
CA PHE A 195 6.82 3.87 11.24
C PHE A 195 6.81 2.46 10.61
N GLY A 196 6.17 1.51 11.27
CA GLY A 196 6.00 0.17 10.71
C GLY A 196 4.89 -0.61 11.38
N CYS A 197 4.42 -1.63 10.65
CA CYS A 197 3.41 -2.57 11.09
C CYS A 197 3.84 -4.01 10.78
N ALA A 198 3.32 -4.95 11.56
CA ALA A 198 3.42 -6.37 11.27
C ALA A 198 2.23 -6.80 10.41
N ARG A 199 2.49 -7.25 9.18
CA ARG A 199 1.50 -7.93 8.36
C ARG A 199 1.25 -9.31 8.93
N MET A 200 0.02 -9.57 9.30
CA MET A 200 -0.40 -10.82 9.92
C MET A 200 -1.65 -11.38 9.22
N TYR A 201 -1.82 -12.70 9.26
CA TYR A 201 -2.97 -13.37 8.67
C TYR A 201 -3.61 -14.35 9.65
N LEU A 202 -4.94 -14.31 9.76
CA LEU A 202 -5.74 -15.40 10.31
C LEU A 202 -6.23 -16.27 9.15
N GLY A 203 -5.78 -17.53 9.11
CA GLY A 203 -5.86 -18.40 7.94
C GLY A 203 -4.59 -18.34 7.07
N PRO A 204 -4.58 -19.00 5.90
CA PRO A 204 -3.41 -19.06 5.04
C PRO A 204 -3.06 -17.68 4.48
N ALA A 205 -1.76 -17.35 4.45
CA ALA A 205 -1.30 -16.15 3.76
C ALA A 205 -1.64 -16.26 2.26
N PRO A 206 -2.17 -15.20 1.63
CA PRO A 206 -2.52 -15.25 0.22
C PRO A 206 -1.26 -15.36 -0.66
N ALA A 207 -1.36 -16.13 -1.75
CA ALA A 207 -0.33 -16.16 -2.77
C ALA A 207 -0.49 -14.93 -3.68
N ILE A 208 0.40 -13.97 -3.53
CA ILE A 208 0.52 -12.78 -4.39
C ILE A 208 1.96 -12.62 -4.85
N ALA A 209 2.17 -11.85 -5.93
CA ALA A 209 3.49 -11.55 -6.46
C ALA A 209 4.18 -10.47 -5.59
N HIS A 210 4.71 -10.88 -4.42
CA HIS A 210 5.35 -9.95 -3.47
C HIS A 210 6.49 -9.14 -4.11
N GLU A 211 7.23 -9.73 -5.05
CA GLU A 211 8.31 -9.08 -5.80
C GLU A 211 7.83 -7.90 -6.65
N ARG A 212 6.52 -7.82 -6.95
CA ARG A 212 5.88 -6.72 -7.68
C ARG A 212 5.31 -5.64 -6.77
N VAL A 213 5.27 -5.86 -5.46
CA VAL A 213 4.72 -4.89 -4.49
C VAL A 213 5.86 -4.01 -3.97
N PHE A 214 6.06 -2.85 -4.58
CA PHE A 214 7.03 -1.84 -4.13
C PHE A 214 6.46 -0.89 -3.08
N GLY A 215 5.16 -0.78 -3.01
CA GLY A 215 4.43 -0.04 -1.99
C GLY A 215 3.02 -0.58 -1.83
N VAL A 216 2.61 -0.85 -0.59
CA VAL A 216 1.24 -1.29 -0.31
C VAL A 216 0.24 -0.15 -0.49
N THR A 217 -1.03 -0.47 -0.73
CA THR A 217 -2.06 0.55 -0.93
C THR A 217 -2.18 1.44 0.30
N THR A 218 -2.37 0.85 1.47
CA THR A 218 -2.36 1.50 2.78
C THR A 218 -2.39 0.43 3.87
N PHE A 219 -1.84 0.71 5.05
CA PHE A 219 -1.87 -0.21 6.21
C PHE A 219 -3.29 -0.58 6.67
N GLU A 220 -4.27 0.22 6.33
CA GLU A 220 -5.65 0.01 6.77
C GLU A 220 -6.45 -0.89 5.85
N LEU A 221 -6.02 -1.02 4.58
CA LEU A 221 -6.78 -1.71 3.53
C LEU A 221 -6.01 -2.86 2.87
N GLY A 222 -4.73 -2.98 3.15
CA GLY A 222 -3.83 -3.99 2.58
C GLY A 222 -3.20 -3.63 1.25
#